data_832da2460216fc8081de52525d75474c
#
_entry.id   832da2460216fc8081de52525d75474c
#
_cell.length_a   1.000
_cell.length_b   1.000
_cell.length_c   1.000
_cell.angle_alpha   90.00
_cell.angle_beta   90.00
_cell.angle_gamma   90.00
#
_symmetry.space_group_name_H-M   'P 1'
#
loop_
_entity.id
_entity.type
_entity.pdbx_description
1 polymer ?
#
loop_
_entity_poly.entity_id
_entity_poly.type
_entity_poly.pdbx_seq_one_letter_code
_entity_poly.pdbx_strand_id
1 'polypeptide(L)'
;ATFLEEDTSAIRYGLGWDNVKVEEPEFDLGEHVVMKGGNSFQFTSKLYVIPKYNAVLTMSETHDCKLDTALEPLRLFAVYMLEERGINIYKKYKPVPQQLAERFNGTYLMPSQICNTHFFGTDLTITSDDTFGNHRPVYKNLKFDGQNFVDSEGEHYFFREHEKGTFFFSTFRGKTVPSIMKAKDFPAVSSTWKNRVGKRYIAIDLSEQDMASGEMMNGFTVKMLSGFEGIMVASFSSAPDGEIYGRFEGCFVPCDDNTGRGFLQTPSNGSRDLIDPYFTMVNGVEHCYVQSYLYRDEAALENYAGQTFEELPKSGYNSVYRLTERLEKLPALPEGRRLIVLNKDMEVVYDSQNPKAISALSNKVYKKLSILYGSGVFLFSLYSGFWA
;
A
#
# COMPACT_ATOMS: atom_id res chain seq x y z
N ALA A 1 -23.48 -0.36 2.83
CA ALA A 1 -24.09 0.89 3.30
C ALA A 1 -23.18 2.04 2.92
N THR A 2 -23.64 2.84 2.01
CA THR A 2 -22.94 4.05 1.59
C THR A 2 -22.83 4.98 2.79
N PHE A 3 -21.64 5.06 3.31
CA PHE A 3 -21.28 6.09 4.24
C PHE A 3 -21.24 7.39 3.51
N LEU A 4 -22.05 8.34 3.85
CA LEU A 4 -21.84 9.77 3.62
C LEU A 4 -21.03 10.07 2.32
N GLU A 5 -21.68 9.96 1.20
CA GLU A 5 -21.18 10.55 -0.04
C GLU A 5 -21.49 12.04 0.00
N GLU A 6 -20.44 12.87 0.04
CA GLU A 6 -20.56 14.32 -0.12
C GLU A 6 -19.81 14.72 -1.37
N ASP A 7 -20.44 15.53 -2.21
CA ASP A 7 -19.75 16.11 -3.37
C ASP A 7 -18.97 17.35 -2.92
N THR A 8 -17.75 17.12 -2.45
CA THR A 8 -16.83 18.17 -2.02
C THR A 8 -15.60 18.29 -2.94
N SER A 9 -15.60 17.59 -4.06
CA SER A 9 -14.48 17.62 -4.99
C SER A 9 -14.25 19.01 -5.57
N ALA A 10 -13.01 19.47 -5.54
CA ALA A 10 -12.55 20.66 -6.24
C ALA A 10 -12.42 20.42 -7.75
N ILE A 11 -12.36 19.17 -8.20
CA ILE A 11 -12.20 18.83 -9.62
C ILE A 11 -13.53 18.85 -10.33
N ARG A 12 -13.61 19.60 -11.42
CA ARG A 12 -14.79 19.70 -12.30
C ARG A 12 -14.34 19.62 -13.76
N TYR A 13 -14.68 18.54 -14.43
CA TYR A 13 -14.39 18.35 -15.85
C TYR A 13 -15.27 19.27 -16.72
N GLY A 14 -14.69 19.78 -17.80
CA GLY A 14 -15.38 20.57 -18.81
C GLY A 14 -15.04 20.12 -20.23
N LEU A 15 -15.70 20.69 -21.24
CA LEU A 15 -15.44 20.36 -22.64
C LEU A 15 -13.98 20.70 -23.00
N GLY A 16 -13.15 19.66 -23.13
CA GLY A 16 -11.74 19.80 -23.48
C GLY A 16 -10.82 20.22 -22.32
N TRP A 17 -11.34 20.48 -21.12
CA TRP A 17 -10.57 20.82 -19.93
C TRP A 17 -10.57 19.67 -18.93
N ASP A 18 -9.44 19.45 -18.29
CA ASP A 18 -9.33 18.44 -17.23
C ASP A 18 -9.90 18.96 -15.89
N ASN A 19 -9.86 20.28 -15.69
CA ASN A 19 -10.51 20.93 -14.57
C ASN A 19 -11.01 22.33 -15.00
N VAL A 20 -12.28 22.64 -14.71
CA VAL A 20 -12.89 23.96 -14.97
C VAL A 20 -13.14 24.77 -13.69
N LYS A 21 -12.69 24.24 -12.55
CA LYS A 21 -12.75 24.90 -11.25
C LYS A 21 -11.50 24.53 -10.46
N VAL A 22 -10.34 25.08 -10.87
CA VAL A 22 -9.08 24.85 -10.17
C VAL A 22 -9.06 25.64 -8.88
N GLU A 23 -8.92 24.96 -7.75
CA GLU A 23 -8.77 25.54 -6.43
C GLU A 23 -7.42 25.12 -5.86
N GLU A 24 -6.40 25.95 -6.07
CA GLU A 24 -5.08 25.67 -5.53
C GLU A 24 -4.97 26.08 -4.06
N PRO A 25 -4.45 25.18 -3.21
CA PRO A 25 -4.36 25.46 -1.77
C PRO A 25 -3.37 26.56 -1.45
N GLU A 26 -2.29 26.68 -2.19
CA GLU A 26 -1.22 27.64 -1.92
C GLU A 26 -1.48 29.02 -2.52
N PHE A 27 -2.35 29.11 -3.55
CA PHE A 27 -2.52 30.31 -4.36
C PHE A 27 -3.97 30.76 -4.46
N ASP A 28 -4.20 32.06 -4.32
CA ASP A 28 -5.49 32.69 -4.63
C ASP A 28 -5.54 33.00 -6.14
N LEU A 29 -5.95 32.04 -6.92
CA LEU A 29 -6.07 32.18 -8.38
C LEU A 29 -7.39 32.84 -8.81
N GLY A 30 -8.33 33.01 -7.88
CA GLY A 30 -9.69 33.52 -8.17
C GLY A 30 -10.62 32.43 -8.65
N GLU A 31 -11.77 32.87 -9.14
CA GLU A 31 -12.82 31.99 -9.68
C GLU A 31 -12.59 31.69 -11.17
N HIS A 32 -13.22 30.61 -11.66
CA HIS A 32 -13.24 30.20 -13.07
C HIS A 32 -11.86 29.89 -13.67
N VAL A 33 -10.94 29.44 -12.85
CA VAL A 33 -9.66 28.94 -13.34
C VAL A 33 -9.86 27.59 -14.01
N VAL A 34 -9.32 27.46 -15.21
CA VAL A 34 -9.39 26.21 -15.96
C VAL A 34 -7.99 25.65 -16.20
N MET A 35 -7.87 24.33 -16.25
CA MET A 35 -6.62 23.64 -16.44
C MET A 35 -6.76 22.52 -17.48
N LYS A 36 -5.71 22.36 -18.29
CA LYS A 36 -5.53 21.23 -19.19
C LYS A 36 -4.14 20.64 -19.03
N GLY A 37 -4.09 19.34 -18.78
CA GLY A 37 -2.86 18.55 -18.87
C GLY A 37 -2.71 17.91 -20.25
N GLY A 38 -1.48 17.59 -20.60
CA GLY A 38 -1.13 16.80 -21.75
C GLY A 38 0.10 15.96 -21.43
N ASN A 39 -0.08 14.66 -21.43
CA ASN A 39 1.01 13.72 -21.13
C ASN A 39 1.19 12.73 -22.27
N SER A 40 2.43 12.46 -22.61
CA SER A 40 2.85 11.36 -23.47
C SER A 40 4.01 10.63 -22.79
N PHE A 41 4.53 9.59 -23.42
CA PHE A 41 5.65 8.82 -22.84
C PHE A 41 6.90 9.65 -22.53
N GLN A 42 7.08 10.80 -23.19
CA GLN A 42 8.30 11.60 -23.07
C GLN A 42 8.05 13.08 -22.79
N PHE A 43 6.78 13.49 -22.77
CA PHE A 43 6.43 14.88 -22.60
C PHE A 43 5.29 15.02 -21.58
N THR A 44 5.43 15.98 -20.71
CA THR A 44 4.37 16.46 -19.82
C THR A 44 4.13 17.93 -20.07
N SER A 45 2.89 18.34 -20.14
CA SER A 45 2.54 19.75 -20.28
C SER A 45 1.36 20.12 -19.39
N LYS A 46 1.33 21.38 -18.98
CA LYS A 46 0.21 21.99 -18.25
C LYS A 46 -0.12 23.34 -18.86
N LEU A 47 -1.41 23.62 -18.90
CA LEU A 47 -1.97 24.89 -19.31
C LEU A 47 -2.97 25.35 -18.24
N TYR A 48 -2.77 26.57 -17.72
CA TYR A 48 -3.74 27.22 -16.84
C TYR A 48 -4.24 28.51 -17.50
N VAL A 49 -5.54 28.77 -17.40
CA VAL A 49 -6.13 30.08 -17.71
C VAL A 49 -6.69 30.64 -16.42
N ILE A 50 -6.19 31.82 -16.01
CA ILE A 50 -6.47 32.47 -14.73
C ILE A 50 -7.14 33.83 -15.00
N PRO A 51 -8.47 33.88 -15.11
CA PRO A 51 -9.20 35.10 -15.49
C PRO A 51 -8.97 36.27 -14.54
N LYS A 52 -8.91 36.02 -13.24
CA LYS A 52 -8.68 37.07 -12.21
C LYS A 52 -7.47 37.94 -12.50
N TYR A 53 -6.42 37.36 -13.07
CA TYR A 53 -5.15 38.07 -13.35
C TYR A 53 -4.94 38.30 -14.85
N ASN A 54 -5.92 37.96 -15.69
CA ASN A 54 -5.82 37.97 -17.15
C ASN A 54 -4.52 37.27 -17.62
N ALA A 55 -4.30 36.06 -17.10
CA ALA A 55 -3.06 35.31 -17.31
C ALA A 55 -3.33 33.93 -17.91
N VAL A 56 -2.42 33.51 -18.75
CA VAL A 56 -2.32 32.14 -19.26
C VAL A 56 -0.92 31.61 -18.97
N LEU A 57 -0.84 30.48 -18.29
CA LEU A 57 0.41 29.84 -17.95
C LEU A 57 0.52 28.55 -18.73
N THR A 58 1.69 28.33 -19.34
CA THR A 58 2.00 27.08 -20.01
C THR A 58 3.33 26.57 -19.51
N MET A 59 3.42 25.26 -19.30
CA MET A 59 4.68 24.57 -19.07
C MET A 59 4.70 23.31 -19.90
N SER A 60 5.84 23.02 -20.52
CA SER A 60 6.10 21.77 -21.21
C SER A 60 7.47 21.26 -20.82
N GLU A 61 7.55 19.98 -20.63
CA GLU A 61 8.71 19.29 -20.07
C GLU A 61 8.98 18.01 -20.84
N THR A 62 10.24 17.68 -21.03
CA THR A 62 10.67 16.46 -21.71
C THR A 62 11.34 15.55 -20.70
N HIS A 63 10.91 14.30 -20.64
CA HIS A 63 11.55 13.16 -19.97
C HIS A 63 11.97 13.35 -18.51
N ASP A 64 11.55 12.42 -17.65
CA ASP A 64 12.02 12.21 -16.25
C ASP A 64 12.17 13.45 -15.37
N CYS A 65 11.43 14.50 -15.65
CA CYS A 65 11.48 15.63 -14.77
C CYS A 65 10.85 15.29 -13.42
N LYS A 66 11.65 15.51 -12.39
CA LYS A 66 11.25 15.35 -11.00
C LYS A 66 10.53 16.58 -10.45
N LEU A 67 10.26 17.56 -11.30
CA LEU A 67 9.53 18.76 -10.91
C LEU A 67 8.05 18.43 -10.74
N ASP A 68 7.43 19.06 -9.78
CA ASP A 68 5.99 19.04 -9.64
C ASP A 68 5.36 19.90 -10.74
N THR A 69 5.14 19.27 -11.91
CA THR A 69 4.63 19.94 -13.11
C THR A 69 3.26 20.57 -12.90
N ALA A 70 2.56 20.21 -11.84
CA ALA A 70 1.30 20.83 -11.50
C ALA A 70 1.50 22.20 -10.82
N LEU A 71 2.41 22.29 -9.86
CA LEU A 71 2.59 23.47 -9.03
C LEU A 71 3.65 24.43 -9.53
N GLU A 72 4.68 23.95 -10.23
CA GLU A 72 5.81 24.80 -10.62
C GLU A 72 5.42 26.02 -11.47
N PRO A 73 4.52 25.90 -12.49
CA PRO A 73 4.05 27.07 -13.21
C PRO A 73 3.38 28.11 -12.32
N LEU A 74 2.64 27.65 -11.31
CA LEU A 74 1.93 28.51 -10.37
C LEU A 74 2.87 29.20 -9.38
N ARG A 75 3.91 28.50 -8.95
CA ARG A 75 4.98 29.09 -8.10
C ARG A 75 5.72 30.19 -8.83
N LEU A 76 6.13 29.93 -10.07
CA LEU A 76 6.77 30.93 -10.91
C LEU A 76 5.85 32.12 -11.18
N PHE A 77 4.57 31.86 -11.41
CA PHE A 77 3.57 32.92 -11.56
C PHE A 77 3.40 33.72 -10.27
N ALA A 78 3.39 33.08 -9.12
CA ALA A 78 3.27 33.77 -7.84
C ALA A 78 4.47 34.69 -7.58
N VAL A 79 5.68 34.25 -7.92
CA VAL A 79 6.90 35.07 -7.85
C VAL A 79 6.78 36.27 -8.80
N TYR A 80 6.42 36.04 -10.07
CA TYR A 80 6.20 37.10 -11.04
C TYR A 80 5.16 38.12 -10.58
N MET A 81 4.02 37.65 -10.04
CA MET A 81 2.95 38.54 -9.55
C MET A 81 3.43 39.37 -8.37
N LEU A 82 4.25 38.83 -7.49
CA LEU A 82 4.79 39.54 -6.35
C LEU A 82 5.87 40.54 -6.77
N GLU A 83 6.84 40.12 -7.57
CA GLU A 83 8.01 40.93 -7.92
C GLU A 83 7.70 42.00 -8.97
N GLU A 84 6.97 41.64 -10.03
CA GLU A 84 6.72 42.55 -11.16
C GLU A 84 5.42 43.34 -11.02
N ARG A 85 4.45 42.85 -10.27
CA ARG A 85 3.14 43.49 -10.11
C ARG A 85 2.81 43.95 -8.68
N GLY A 86 3.63 43.56 -7.70
CA GLY A 86 3.38 43.85 -6.29
C GLY A 86 2.15 43.16 -5.71
N ILE A 87 1.68 42.09 -6.35
CA ILE A 87 0.49 41.37 -5.94
C ILE A 87 0.89 40.04 -5.31
N ASN A 88 0.63 39.93 -4.01
CA ASN A 88 0.83 38.65 -3.31
C ASN A 88 -0.39 37.75 -3.49
N ILE A 89 -0.23 36.67 -4.20
CA ILE A 89 -1.27 35.66 -4.45
C ILE A 89 -1.18 34.42 -3.55
N TYR A 90 -0.21 34.35 -2.63
CA TYR A 90 -0.16 33.26 -1.68
C TYR A 90 -1.32 33.32 -0.70
N LYS A 91 -2.04 32.22 -0.57
CA LYS A 91 -3.08 32.09 0.45
C LYS A 91 -2.46 31.99 1.83
N LYS A 92 -3.14 32.57 2.83
CA LYS A 92 -2.78 32.41 4.23
C LYS A 92 -3.58 31.28 4.84
N TYR A 93 -2.92 30.15 5.06
CA TYR A 93 -3.51 29.06 5.83
C TYR A 93 -3.61 29.43 7.29
N LYS A 94 -4.52 28.74 7.98
CA LYS A 94 -4.73 28.93 9.42
C LYS A 94 -3.99 27.85 10.19
N PRO A 95 -3.46 28.18 11.39
CA PRO A 95 -2.97 27.15 12.28
C PRO A 95 -4.08 26.14 12.58
N VAL A 96 -3.71 24.87 12.60
CA VAL A 96 -4.63 23.80 13.03
C VAL A 96 -4.98 24.05 14.49
N PRO A 97 -6.28 24.15 14.87
CA PRO A 97 -6.67 24.32 16.25
C PRO A 97 -6.14 23.18 17.13
N GLN A 98 -5.56 23.51 18.27
CA GLN A 98 -5.00 22.50 19.18
C GLN A 98 -6.01 21.40 19.53
N GLN A 99 -7.25 21.79 19.81
CA GLN A 99 -8.32 20.84 20.13
C GLN A 99 -8.62 19.87 18.98
N LEU A 100 -8.54 20.33 17.72
CA LEU A 100 -8.71 19.50 16.55
C LEU A 100 -7.54 18.52 16.41
N ALA A 101 -6.31 19.01 16.56
CA ALA A 101 -5.12 18.18 16.53
C ALA A 101 -5.15 17.11 17.63
N GLU A 102 -5.42 17.45 18.88
CA GLU A 102 -5.52 16.51 20.00
C GLU A 102 -6.63 15.46 19.78
N ARG A 103 -7.78 15.87 19.26
CA ARG A 103 -8.94 15.00 19.00
C ARG A 103 -8.63 13.96 17.93
N PHE A 104 -7.96 14.35 16.86
CA PHE A 104 -7.73 13.52 15.70
C PHE A 104 -6.31 12.99 15.56
N ASN A 105 -5.42 13.33 16.48
CA ASN A 105 -4.12 12.68 16.53
C ASN A 105 -4.23 11.19 16.88
N GLY A 106 -3.37 10.37 16.30
CA GLY A 106 -3.27 8.95 16.64
C GLY A 106 -3.12 8.03 15.44
N THR A 107 -3.33 6.75 15.71
CA THR A 107 -3.21 5.67 14.74
C THR A 107 -4.53 5.47 14.00
N TYR A 108 -4.42 5.34 12.69
CA TYR A 108 -5.51 5.05 11.76
C TYR A 108 -5.20 3.80 10.95
N LEU A 109 -6.24 3.15 10.45
CA LEU A 109 -6.15 1.90 9.72
C LEU A 109 -6.76 2.06 8.33
N MET A 110 -6.05 1.54 7.35
CA MET A 110 -6.52 1.24 5.99
C MET A 110 -6.64 -0.28 5.83
N PRO A 111 -7.27 -0.77 4.77
CA PRO A 111 -7.29 -2.22 4.50
C PRO A 111 -5.91 -2.88 4.44
N SER A 112 -4.90 -2.13 4.00
CA SER A 112 -3.55 -2.64 3.72
C SER A 112 -2.41 -1.90 4.43
N GLN A 113 -2.73 -0.92 5.27
CA GLN A 113 -1.71 -0.07 5.90
C GLN A 113 -2.15 0.40 7.29
N ILE A 114 -1.16 0.65 8.13
CA ILE A 114 -1.30 1.34 9.42
C ILE A 114 -0.81 2.77 9.20
N CYS A 115 -1.61 3.75 9.59
CA CYS A 115 -1.30 5.15 9.36
C CYS A 115 -1.24 5.91 10.68
N ASN A 116 -0.39 6.94 10.75
CA ASN A 116 -0.36 7.87 11.88
C ASN A 116 -0.51 9.32 11.39
N THR A 117 -1.26 10.11 12.14
CA THR A 117 -1.49 11.52 11.85
C THR A 117 -0.47 12.40 12.58
N HIS A 118 0.05 13.40 11.88
CA HIS A 118 1.03 14.36 12.41
C HIS A 118 0.57 15.78 12.09
N PHE A 119 0.23 16.55 13.11
CA PHE A 119 -0.19 17.94 12.98
C PHE A 119 0.97 18.86 13.34
N PHE A 120 1.28 19.80 12.45
CA PHE A 120 2.34 20.79 12.68
C PHE A 120 1.99 22.14 12.06
N GLY A 121 1.74 23.16 12.92
CA GLY A 121 1.40 24.51 12.47
C GLY A 121 0.11 24.54 11.65
N THR A 122 0.22 24.76 10.35
CA THR A 122 -0.90 24.77 9.40
C THR A 122 -1.14 23.42 8.75
N ASP A 123 -0.29 22.43 9.03
CA ASP A 123 -0.13 21.23 8.22
C ASP A 123 -0.64 19.97 8.92
N LEU A 124 -1.18 19.07 8.12
CA LEU A 124 -1.41 17.66 8.45
C LEU A 124 -0.60 16.79 7.49
N THR A 125 0.18 15.90 8.05
CA THR A 125 0.80 14.79 7.31
C THR A 125 0.28 13.49 7.89
N ILE A 126 -0.04 12.54 7.02
CA ILE A 126 -0.41 11.19 7.42
C ILE A 126 0.63 10.25 6.83
N THR A 127 1.34 9.53 7.69
CA THR A 127 2.34 8.54 7.30
C THR A 127 1.76 7.14 7.37
N SER A 128 2.18 6.27 6.47
CA SER A 128 2.01 4.82 6.62
C SER A 128 3.22 4.28 7.36
N ASP A 129 2.96 3.65 8.49
CA ASP A 129 3.99 3.05 9.31
C ASP A 129 3.85 1.54 9.26
N ASP A 130 4.87 0.87 8.75
CA ASP A 130 4.87 -0.59 8.78
C ASP A 130 5.41 -1.12 10.13
N THR A 131 5.12 -2.37 10.42
CA THR A 131 5.59 -3.04 11.65
C THR A 131 7.11 -3.27 11.69
N PHE A 132 7.85 -2.80 10.69
CA PHE A 132 9.30 -2.83 10.58
C PHE A 132 9.96 -1.46 10.79
N GLY A 133 9.14 -0.44 11.09
CA GLY A 133 9.62 0.93 11.37
C GLY A 133 9.88 1.79 10.15
N ASN A 134 9.39 1.40 8.97
CA ASN A 134 9.42 2.29 7.82
C ASN A 134 8.26 3.28 7.91
N HIS A 135 8.55 4.55 7.61
CA HIS A 135 7.57 5.65 7.60
C HIS A 135 7.48 6.21 6.19
N ARG A 136 6.31 6.16 5.58
CA ARG A 136 6.08 6.70 4.24
C ARG A 136 4.89 7.66 4.26
N PRO A 137 5.00 8.86 3.67
CA PRO A 137 3.86 9.75 3.60
C PRO A 137 2.80 9.20 2.65
N VAL A 138 1.57 9.06 3.17
CA VAL A 138 0.37 8.73 2.39
C VAL A 138 -0.31 10.02 1.94
N TYR A 139 -0.44 10.97 2.87
CA TYR A 139 -0.91 12.33 2.62
C TYR A 139 0.12 13.29 3.19
N LYS A 140 0.69 14.15 2.35
CA LYS A 140 1.80 15.01 2.74
C LYS A 140 1.40 16.48 2.66
N ASN A 141 1.69 17.21 3.73
CA ASN A 141 1.54 18.67 3.79
C ASN A 141 0.13 19.17 3.41
N LEU A 142 -0.91 18.47 3.85
CA LEU A 142 -2.27 18.97 3.71
C LEU A 142 -2.41 20.26 4.52
N LYS A 143 -2.83 21.36 3.89
CA LYS A 143 -2.93 22.68 4.51
C LYS A 143 -4.30 22.95 5.09
N PHE A 144 -4.37 23.47 6.31
CA PHE A 144 -5.64 23.79 6.95
C PHE A 144 -6.15 25.18 6.49
N ASP A 145 -7.28 25.23 5.81
CA ASP A 145 -7.90 26.47 5.32
C ASP A 145 -8.76 27.18 6.39
N GLY A 146 -9.00 26.53 7.51
CA GLY A 146 -9.84 26.96 8.63
C GLY A 146 -11.12 26.13 8.78
N GLN A 147 -11.39 25.23 7.86
CA GLN A 147 -12.50 24.27 7.89
C GLN A 147 -12.03 22.86 7.53
N ASN A 148 -11.28 22.73 6.44
CA ASN A 148 -10.81 21.47 5.89
C ASN A 148 -9.29 21.50 5.74
N PHE A 149 -8.72 20.32 5.49
CA PHE A 149 -7.36 20.18 4.99
C PHE A 149 -7.43 20.11 3.45
N VAL A 150 -6.46 20.68 2.78
CA VAL A 150 -6.43 20.79 1.31
C VAL A 150 -5.06 20.39 0.80
N ASP A 151 -5.00 19.56 -0.25
CA ASP A 151 -3.75 19.20 -0.89
C ASP A 151 -3.34 20.18 -2.00
N SER A 152 -2.25 19.86 -2.70
CA SER A 152 -1.74 20.67 -3.80
C SER A 152 -2.62 20.66 -5.06
N GLU A 153 -3.57 19.76 -5.14
CA GLU A 153 -4.52 19.68 -6.27
C GLU A 153 -5.86 20.34 -5.96
N GLY A 154 -6.03 20.85 -4.75
CA GLY A 154 -7.26 21.51 -4.28
C GLY A 154 -8.31 20.54 -3.76
N GLU A 155 -7.96 19.27 -3.60
CA GLU A 155 -8.86 18.29 -2.99
C GLU A 155 -9.01 18.54 -1.50
N HIS A 156 -10.22 18.35 -0.99
CA HIS A 156 -10.55 18.61 0.41
C HIS A 156 -10.55 17.34 1.23
N TYR A 157 -10.02 17.44 2.44
CA TYR A 157 -9.91 16.38 3.40
C TYR A 157 -10.40 16.84 4.76
N PHE A 158 -11.07 15.96 5.51
CA PHE A 158 -11.55 16.31 6.84
C PHE A 158 -11.75 15.07 7.70
N PHE A 159 -11.76 15.27 9.02
CA PHE A 159 -12.11 14.25 9.97
C PHE A 159 -13.60 14.35 10.33
N ARG A 160 -14.23 13.20 10.50
CA ARG A 160 -15.60 13.11 10.98
C ARG A 160 -15.76 11.95 11.95
N GLU A 161 -16.48 12.20 13.04
CA GLU A 161 -16.92 11.16 13.95
C GLU A 161 -18.28 10.63 13.50
N HIS A 162 -18.44 9.33 13.64
CA HIS A 162 -19.65 8.58 13.35
C HIS A 162 -19.86 7.53 14.44
N GLU A 163 -21.08 6.98 14.58
CA GLU A 163 -21.36 5.89 15.52
C GLU A 163 -20.41 4.68 15.41
N LYS A 164 -19.90 4.42 14.21
CA LYS A 164 -18.98 3.31 13.94
C LYS A 164 -17.51 3.65 14.22
N GLY A 165 -17.16 4.91 14.37
CA GLY A 165 -15.80 5.34 14.65
C GLY A 165 -15.47 6.72 14.08
N THR A 166 -14.24 7.11 14.20
CA THR A 166 -13.69 8.34 13.63
C THR A 166 -13.02 8.04 12.30
N PHE A 167 -13.34 8.80 11.28
CA PHE A 167 -12.85 8.61 9.93
C PHE A 167 -12.18 9.87 9.40
N PHE A 168 -11.16 9.69 8.57
CA PHE A 168 -10.62 10.72 7.70
C PHE A 168 -11.17 10.50 6.30
N PHE A 169 -11.76 11.52 5.74
CA PHE A 169 -12.36 11.52 4.42
C PHE A 169 -11.43 12.16 3.41
N SER A 170 -11.38 11.60 2.23
CA SER A 170 -10.74 12.18 1.05
C SER A 170 -11.71 12.24 -0.11
N THR A 171 -11.49 13.16 -1.03
CA THR A 171 -12.22 13.22 -2.28
C THR A 171 -11.62 12.22 -3.28
N PHE A 172 -12.49 11.59 -4.06
CA PHE A 172 -12.08 10.69 -5.12
C PHE A 172 -13.11 10.72 -6.26
N ARG A 173 -12.67 11.13 -7.44
CA ARG A 173 -13.53 11.23 -8.65
C ARG A 173 -14.84 11.96 -8.40
N GLY A 174 -14.79 13.09 -7.71
CA GLY A 174 -15.96 13.93 -7.45
C GLY A 174 -16.82 13.47 -6.27
N LYS A 175 -16.40 12.46 -5.52
CA LYS A 175 -17.10 11.99 -4.33
C LYS A 175 -16.17 11.96 -3.13
N THR A 176 -16.71 12.35 -1.98
CA THR A 176 -16.02 12.22 -0.70
C THR A 176 -16.27 10.83 -0.13
N VAL A 177 -15.20 10.13 0.18
CA VAL A 177 -15.24 8.78 0.76
C VAL A 177 -14.36 8.69 2.00
N PRO A 178 -14.73 7.85 3.00
CA PRO A 178 -13.84 7.59 4.12
C PRO A 178 -12.62 6.79 3.63
N SER A 179 -11.42 7.31 3.88
CA SER A 179 -10.16 6.71 3.42
C SER A 179 -9.49 5.88 4.48
N ILE A 180 -9.46 6.38 5.72
CA ILE A 180 -8.86 5.68 6.86
C ILE A 180 -9.74 5.83 8.09
N MET A 181 -9.72 4.84 8.98
CA MET A 181 -10.48 4.81 10.23
C MET A 181 -9.55 4.86 11.43
N LYS A 182 -9.82 5.71 12.40
CA LYS A 182 -9.06 5.77 13.65
C LYS A 182 -9.14 4.42 14.37
N ALA A 183 -7.99 3.89 14.75
CA ALA A 183 -7.93 2.69 15.57
C ALA A 183 -8.63 2.94 16.91
N LYS A 184 -9.36 1.96 17.38
CA LYS A 184 -10.06 2.00 18.65
C LYS A 184 -9.85 0.70 19.41
N ASP A 185 -10.10 0.73 20.69
CA ASP A 185 -10.02 -0.46 21.51
C ASP A 185 -11.12 -1.46 21.13
N PHE A 186 -10.70 -2.69 21.01
CA PHE A 186 -11.55 -3.88 20.92
C PHE A 186 -11.25 -4.80 22.10
N PRO A 187 -12.16 -5.73 22.44
CA PRO A 187 -11.85 -6.74 23.45
C PRO A 187 -10.53 -7.44 23.16
N ALA A 188 -9.74 -7.66 24.21
CA ALA A 188 -8.45 -8.36 24.07
C ALA A 188 -8.66 -9.73 23.42
N VAL A 189 -7.75 -10.12 22.54
CA VAL A 189 -7.83 -11.38 21.81
C VAL A 189 -7.68 -12.58 22.71
N SER A 190 -8.27 -13.71 22.31
CA SER A 190 -8.18 -14.98 23.02
C SER A 190 -6.74 -15.53 23.08
N SER A 191 -6.52 -16.53 23.94
CA SER A 191 -5.24 -17.24 24.01
C SER A 191 -4.88 -17.92 22.68
N THR A 192 -5.87 -18.41 21.94
CA THR A 192 -5.67 -18.99 20.60
C THR A 192 -5.02 -17.99 19.66
N TRP A 193 -5.53 -16.77 19.63
CA TRP A 193 -4.94 -15.71 18.80
C TRP A 193 -3.56 -15.27 19.31
N LYS A 194 -3.39 -15.16 20.63
CA LYS A 194 -2.07 -14.85 21.21
C LYS A 194 -1.00 -15.88 20.82
N ASN A 195 -1.38 -17.16 20.75
CA ASN A 195 -0.48 -18.23 20.32
C ASN A 195 -0.10 -18.18 18.84
N ARG A 196 -0.85 -17.44 18.00
CA ARG A 196 -0.51 -17.20 16.60
C ARG A 196 0.45 -16.04 16.40
N VAL A 197 0.59 -15.16 17.38
CA VAL A 197 1.52 -14.02 17.29
C VAL A 197 2.95 -14.52 17.09
N GLY A 198 3.59 -14.02 16.05
CA GLY A 198 4.93 -14.43 15.61
C GLY A 198 4.97 -15.64 14.68
N LYS A 199 3.88 -16.39 14.53
CA LYS A 199 3.81 -17.46 13.55
C LYS A 199 3.79 -16.90 12.13
N ARG A 200 4.46 -17.63 11.23
CA ARG A 200 4.45 -17.35 9.79
C ARG A 200 3.65 -18.42 9.06
N TYR A 201 2.96 -17.97 8.04
CA TYR A 201 2.13 -18.79 7.17
C TYR A 201 2.57 -18.59 5.73
N ILE A 202 2.82 -19.70 5.03
CA ILE A 202 3.36 -19.72 3.67
C ILE A 202 2.26 -20.17 2.72
N ALA A 203 2.07 -19.45 1.63
CA ALA A 203 1.08 -19.81 0.61
C ALA A 203 1.47 -21.12 -0.08
N ILE A 204 0.49 -22.01 -0.24
CA ILE A 204 0.70 -23.34 -0.83
C ILE A 204 -0.12 -23.56 -2.11
N ASP A 205 -0.92 -22.59 -2.53
CA ASP A 205 -1.80 -22.68 -3.70
C ASP A 205 -1.70 -21.49 -4.66
N LEU A 206 -0.67 -20.65 -4.51
CA LEU A 206 -0.43 -19.56 -5.44
C LEU A 206 -0.16 -20.07 -6.86
N SER A 207 -0.71 -19.35 -7.85
CA SER A 207 -0.36 -19.59 -9.23
C SER A 207 1.10 -19.18 -9.52
N GLU A 208 1.66 -19.71 -10.61
CA GLU A 208 3.00 -19.29 -11.06
C GLU A 208 3.10 -17.78 -11.31
N GLN A 209 2.04 -17.19 -11.84
CA GLN A 209 1.99 -15.77 -12.15
C GLN A 209 1.96 -14.92 -10.88
N ASP A 210 1.17 -15.31 -9.90
CA ASP A 210 1.06 -14.60 -8.63
C ASP A 210 2.39 -14.60 -7.87
N MET A 211 3.08 -15.76 -7.85
CA MET A 211 4.39 -15.86 -7.20
C MET A 211 5.49 -15.10 -7.96
N ALA A 212 5.45 -15.11 -9.29
CA ALA A 212 6.49 -14.50 -10.12
C ALA A 212 6.35 -13.00 -10.23
N SER A 213 5.13 -12.46 -10.15
CA SER A 213 4.90 -11.01 -10.13
C SER A 213 5.49 -10.37 -8.87
N GLY A 214 5.86 -11.19 -7.86
CA GLY A 214 6.34 -10.67 -6.59
C GLY A 214 5.25 -9.93 -5.81
N GLU A 215 4.00 -9.98 -6.27
CA GLU A 215 2.89 -9.31 -5.64
C GLU A 215 2.46 -10.07 -4.37
N MET A 216 3.09 -9.67 -3.29
CA MET A 216 2.56 -9.56 -1.91
C MET A 216 2.09 -10.82 -1.16
N MET A 217 1.77 -11.94 -1.81
CA MET A 217 0.96 -12.96 -1.12
C MET A 217 1.71 -14.27 -0.81
N ASN A 218 3.04 -14.29 -0.95
CA ASN A 218 3.83 -15.52 -0.73
C ASN A 218 3.78 -16.03 0.72
N GLY A 219 3.56 -15.13 1.66
CA GLY A 219 3.42 -15.48 3.06
C GLY A 219 3.21 -14.26 3.94
N PHE A 220 2.75 -14.50 5.16
CA PHE A 220 2.54 -13.44 6.16
C PHE A 220 2.92 -13.91 7.56
N THR A 221 3.21 -12.93 8.40
CA THR A 221 3.42 -13.13 9.85
C THR A 221 2.23 -12.55 10.61
N VAL A 222 1.68 -13.31 11.54
CA VAL A 222 0.64 -12.79 12.44
C VAL A 222 1.30 -11.93 13.51
N LYS A 223 0.83 -10.71 13.66
CA LYS A 223 1.28 -9.75 14.67
C LYS A 223 0.07 -9.19 15.43
N MET A 224 0.34 -8.52 16.52
CA MET A 224 -0.64 -7.71 17.26
C MET A 224 -0.30 -6.24 17.00
N LEU A 225 -1.31 -5.42 16.78
CA LEU A 225 -1.11 -3.98 16.63
C LEU A 225 -0.64 -3.39 17.96
N SER A 226 0.49 -2.71 17.94
CA SER A 226 1.05 -2.09 19.15
C SER A 226 0.07 -1.10 19.77
N GLY A 227 -0.20 -1.24 21.07
CA GLY A 227 -1.15 -0.39 21.79
C GLY A 227 -2.63 -0.79 21.65
N PHE A 228 -2.97 -1.86 20.89
CA PHE A 228 -4.35 -2.30 20.67
C PHE A 228 -4.47 -3.82 20.78
N GLU A 229 -4.74 -4.32 21.99
CA GLU A 229 -4.77 -5.78 22.28
C GLU A 229 -5.87 -6.55 21.53
N GLY A 230 -6.86 -5.87 20.99
CA GLY A 230 -7.97 -6.46 20.23
C GLY A 230 -7.75 -6.45 18.71
N ILE A 231 -6.63 -5.92 18.19
CA ILE A 231 -6.38 -5.79 16.76
C ILE A 231 -5.18 -6.64 16.34
N MET A 232 -5.41 -7.52 15.39
CA MET A 232 -4.38 -8.36 14.80
C MET A 232 -3.95 -7.81 13.43
N VAL A 233 -2.75 -8.18 13.02
CA VAL A 233 -2.16 -7.79 11.75
C VAL A 233 -1.62 -9.01 11.03
N ALA A 234 -2.05 -9.22 9.78
CA ALA A 234 -1.37 -10.09 8.84
C ALA A 234 -0.33 -9.26 8.09
N SER A 235 0.93 -9.40 8.47
CA SER A 235 2.05 -8.64 7.90
C SER A 235 2.66 -9.42 6.76
N PHE A 236 2.38 -8.96 5.52
CA PHE A 236 2.92 -9.54 4.30
C PHE A 236 4.25 -8.88 3.93
N SER A 237 5.16 -9.66 3.36
CA SER A 237 6.38 -9.10 2.80
C SER A 237 6.11 -8.40 1.47
N SER A 238 6.81 -7.30 1.21
CA SER A 238 6.68 -6.57 -0.05
C SER A 238 7.47 -7.24 -1.18
N ALA A 239 7.08 -6.93 -2.42
CA ALA A 239 7.85 -7.25 -3.61
C ALA A 239 9.25 -6.58 -3.61
N PRO A 240 10.22 -7.16 -4.34
CA PRO A 240 11.62 -6.68 -4.35
C PRO A 240 11.81 -5.23 -4.79
N ASP A 241 10.92 -4.70 -5.59
CA ASP A 241 11.00 -3.33 -6.14
C ASP A 241 10.55 -2.25 -5.17
N GLY A 242 10.17 -2.62 -3.95
CA GLY A 242 10.03 -1.77 -2.74
C GLY A 242 9.56 -0.32 -2.84
N GLU A 243 9.53 0.25 -4.03
CA GLU A 243 9.28 1.67 -4.25
C GLU A 243 7.78 2.03 -4.40
N ILE A 244 6.92 1.11 -4.86
CA ILE A 244 5.55 1.48 -5.18
C ILE A 244 4.53 1.10 -4.09
N TYR A 245 4.69 -0.01 -3.38
CA TYR A 245 3.61 -0.50 -2.51
C TYR A 245 3.96 -0.73 -1.04
N GLY A 246 5.15 -0.55 -0.57
CA GLY A 246 5.46 -0.81 0.83
C GLY A 246 4.98 -2.19 1.30
N ARG A 247 5.24 -2.54 2.54
CA ARG A 247 4.71 -3.79 3.11
C ARG A 247 3.20 -3.69 3.30
N PHE A 248 2.51 -4.77 2.97
CA PHE A 248 1.08 -4.87 3.15
C PHE A 248 0.79 -5.34 4.58
N GLU A 249 0.09 -4.51 5.35
CA GLU A 249 -0.25 -4.77 6.76
C GLU A 249 -1.77 -4.88 6.89
N GLY A 250 -2.30 -6.09 6.65
CA GLY A 250 -3.74 -6.33 6.74
C GLY A 250 -4.23 -6.37 8.18
N CYS A 251 -4.85 -5.30 8.66
CA CYS A 251 -5.42 -5.25 10.00
C CYS A 251 -6.79 -5.90 10.06
N PHE A 252 -7.05 -6.68 11.11
CA PHE A 252 -8.34 -7.33 11.35
C PHE A 252 -8.64 -7.46 12.84
N VAL A 253 -9.93 -7.64 13.14
CA VAL A 253 -10.42 -7.96 14.50
C VAL A 253 -10.87 -9.41 14.53
N PRO A 254 -10.40 -10.23 15.46
CA PRO A 254 -10.92 -11.56 15.69
C PRO A 254 -12.41 -11.54 16.02
N CYS A 255 -13.19 -12.39 15.35
CA CYS A 255 -14.62 -12.60 15.61
C CYS A 255 -14.84 -13.79 16.53
N ASP A 256 -14.01 -14.82 16.37
CA ASP A 256 -13.93 -16.02 17.19
C ASP A 256 -12.48 -16.55 17.18
N ASP A 257 -12.23 -17.76 17.64
CA ASP A 257 -10.89 -18.35 17.68
C ASP A 257 -10.29 -18.63 16.29
N ASN A 258 -11.09 -18.64 15.24
CA ASN A 258 -10.68 -19.06 13.91
C ASN A 258 -10.86 -17.99 12.83
N THR A 259 -11.72 -17.00 13.06
CA THR A 259 -12.06 -16.00 12.03
C THR A 259 -11.69 -14.59 12.45
N GLY A 260 -11.22 -13.80 11.49
CA GLY A 260 -10.98 -12.37 11.64
C GLY A 260 -11.74 -11.57 10.59
N ARG A 261 -11.97 -10.30 10.89
CA ARG A 261 -12.62 -9.33 9.99
C ARG A 261 -11.75 -8.11 9.79
N GLY A 262 -11.43 -7.80 8.54
CA GLY A 262 -10.70 -6.62 8.14
C GLY A 262 -11.46 -5.32 8.34
N PHE A 263 -10.73 -4.21 8.29
CA PHE A 263 -11.26 -2.87 8.51
C PHE A 263 -11.67 -2.17 7.22
N LEU A 264 -12.59 -1.22 7.38
CA LEU A 264 -12.94 -0.20 6.38
C LEU A 264 -13.53 -0.76 5.07
N GLN A 265 -14.60 -1.54 5.22
CA GLN A 265 -15.39 -2.02 4.08
C GLN A 265 -16.18 -0.88 3.44
N THR A 266 -15.52 -0.07 2.60
CA THR A 266 -16.17 0.99 1.84
C THR A 266 -15.93 0.83 0.35
N PRO A 267 -16.92 1.12 -0.51
CA PRO A 267 -16.72 1.17 -1.94
C PRO A 267 -15.67 2.23 -2.32
N SER A 268 -14.92 1.98 -3.35
CA SER A 268 -14.01 2.94 -4.01
C SER A 268 -12.69 3.24 -3.32
N ASN A 269 -12.35 2.65 -2.19
CA ASN A 269 -11.07 2.87 -1.53
C ASN A 269 -10.12 1.65 -1.53
N GLY A 270 -10.35 0.67 -2.42
CA GLY A 270 -9.55 -0.55 -2.47
C GLY A 270 -9.92 -1.59 -1.41
N SER A 271 -10.93 -1.33 -0.60
CA SER A 271 -11.35 -2.21 0.51
C SER A 271 -12.15 -3.45 0.08
N ARG A 272 -12.29 -3.70 -1.20
CA ARG A 272 -12.87 -4.96 -1.70
C ARG A 272 -11.99 -6.17 -1.36
N ASP A 273 -10.69 -5.95 -1.21
CA ASP A 273 -9.67 -6.99 -1.01
C ASP A 273 -9.24 -7.04 0.46
N LEU A 274 -10.22 -7.12 1.36
CA LEU A 274 -9.98 -7.17 2.80
C LEU A 274 -9.24 -8.43 3.23
N ILE A 275 -8.47 -8.29 4.28
CA ILE A 275 -7.84 -9.42 4.96
C ILE A 275 -8.81 -9.96 6.01
N ASP A 276 -9.59 -10.96 5.60
CA ASP A 276 -10.50 -11.71 6.46
C ASP A 276 -9.93 -13.13 6.65
N PRO A 277 -9.03 -13.35 7.63
CA PRO A 277 -8.40 -14.65 7.80
C PRO A 277 -9.38 -15.68 8.37
N TYR A 278 -9.30 -16.90 7.84
CA TYR A 278 -9.97 -18.07 8.38
C TYR A 278 -8.98 -19.19 8.67
N PHE A 279 -8.79 -19.53 9.92
CA PHE A 279 -7.88 -20.59 10.37
C PHE A 279 -8.62 -21.91 10.53
N THR A 280 -7.95 -23.00 10.16
CA THR A 280 -8.49 -24.35 10.28
C THR A 280 -7.36 -25.38 10.49
N MET A 281 -7.70 -26.50 11.11
CA MET A 281 -6.76 -27.62 11.30
C MET A 281 -7.02 -28.69 10.24
N VAL A 282 -5.99 -29.03 9.47
CA VAL A 282 -6.01 -30.12 8.50
C VAL A 282 -4.92 -31.12 8.84
N ASN A 283 -5.28 -32.36 9.20
CA ASN A 283 -4.32 -33.40 9.60
C ASN A 283 -3.34 -32.97 10.70
N GLY A 284 -3.80 -32.19 11.68
CA GLY A 284 -3.00 -31.71 12.79
C GLY A 284 -2.10 -30.50 12.46
N VAL A 285 -2.20 -29.95 11.26
CA VAL A 285 -1.45 -28.76 10.82
C VAL A 285 -2.41 -27.58 10.67
N GLU A 286 -2.02 -26.43 11.21
CA GLU A 286 -2.82 -25.21 11.07
C GLU A 286 -2.65 -24.62 9.67
N HIS A 287 -3.78 -24.33 9.04
CA HIS A 287 -3.89 -23.65 7.76
C HIS A 287 -4.68 -22.35 7.94
N CYS A 288 -4.47 -21.42 7.04
CA CYS A 288 -5.20 -20.15 7.02
C CYS A 288 -5.63 -19.82 5.59
N TYR A 289 -6.91 -19.51 5.41
CA TYR A 289 -7.40 -18.89 4.18
C TYR A 289 -7.39 -17.37 4.38
N VAL A 290 -6.78 -16.67 3.43
CA VAL A 290 -6.85 -15.21 3.32
C VAL A 290 -7.25 -14.89 1.90
N GLN A 291 -8.36 -14.18 1.72
CA GLN A 291 -8.99 -14.00 0.41
C GLN A 291 -9.27 -15.38 -0.24
N SER A 292 -8.69 -15.67 -1.40
CA SER A 292 -8.82 -16.96 -2.09
C SER A 292 -7.60 -17.87 -1.91
N TYR A 293 -6.58 -17.45 -1.17
CA TYR A 293 -5.32 -18.18 -1.05
C TYR A 293 -5.26 -19.01 0.22
N LEU A 294 -4.63 -20.18 0.11
CA LEU A 294 -4.40 -21.11 1.22
C LEU A 294 -2.96 -21.03 1.71
N TYR A 295 -2.82 -20.80 3.01
CA TYR A 295 -1.54 -20.74 3.70
C TYR A 295 -1.41 -21.87 4.69
N ARG A 296 -0.18 -22.32 4.92
CA ARG A 296 0.17 -23.36 5.90
C ARG A 296 1.15 -22.80 6.93
N ASP A 297 1.00 -23.20 8.19
CA ASP A 297 1.97 -22.86 9.25
C ASP A 297 3.39 -23.28 8.82
N GLU A 298 4.31 -22.33 8.78
CA GLU A 298 5.71 -22.56 8.40
C GLU A 298 6.38 -23.64 9.26
N ALA A 299 6.04 -23.70 10.56
CA ALA A 299 6.63 -24.69 11.45
C ALA A 299 6.34 -26.13 11.04
N ALA A 300 5.28 -26.35 10.28
CA ALA A 300 4.86 -27.66 9.77
C ALA A 300 5.42 -27.98 8.38
N LEU A 301 6.26 -27.11 7.80
CA LEU A 301 6.91 -27.40 6.52
C LEU A 301 8.06 -28.40 6.73
N GLU A 302 8.17 -29.34 5.81
CA GLU A 302 9.27 -30.29 5.76
C GLU A 302 10.58 -29.60 5.37
N ASN A 303 11.69 -30.13 5.88
CA ASN A 303 13.01 -29.69 5.43
C ASN A 303 13.31 -30.35 4.08
N TYR A 304 13.89 -29.59 3.16
CA TYR A 304 14.40 -30.16 1.92
C TYR A 304 15.63 -31.00 2.21
N ALA A 305 15.55 -32.30 1.92
CA ALA A 305 16.61 -33.29 2.17
C ALA A 305 17.25 -33.79 0.87
N GLY A 306 17.16 -33.02 -0.23
CA GLY A 306 17.72 -33.41 -1.53
C GLY A 306 16.79 -34.29 -2.36
N GLN A 307 15.50 -34.37 -2.04
CA GLN A 307 14.51 -35.13 -2.82
C GLN A 307 14.52 -34.71 -4.29
N THR A 308 14.30 -35.63 -5.16
CA THR A 308 14.09 -35.35 -6.58
C THR A 308 12.67 -34.83 -6.79
N PHE A 309 12.50 -33.86 -7.67
CA PHE A 309 11.17 -33.28 -7.93
C PHE A 309 10.25 -34.20 -8.72
N GLU A 310 10.74 -35.33 -9.27
CA GLU A 310 9.96 -36.38 -9.90
C GLU A 310 9.07 -37.11 -8.89
N GLU A 311 9.52 -37.17 -7.62
CA GLU A 311 8.83 -37.88 -6.55
C GLU A 311 7.78 -36.99 -5.84
N LEU A 312 7.67 -35.73 -6.23
CA LEU A 312 6.72 -34.80 -5.60
C LEU A 312 5.28 -35.14 -6.02
N PRO A 313 4.34 -35.07 -5.06
CA PRO A 313 2.96 -35.39 -5.35
C PRO A 313 2.39 -34.47 -6.44
N LYS A 314 1.66 -35.05 -7.39
CA LYS A 314 0.89 -34.32 -8.41
C LYS A 314 -0.39 -33.70 -7.81
N SER A 315 -0.35 -33.24 -6.54
CA SER A 315 -1.47 -32.55 -5.91
C SER A 315 -1.56 -31.16 -6.50
N GLY A 316 -2.76 -30.57 -6.57
CA GLY A 316 -2.98 -29.22 -7.07
C GLY A 316 -2.37 -28.10 -6.18
N TYR A 317 -1.54 -28.47 -5.21
CA TYR A 317 -0.84 -27.55 -4.33
C TYR A 317 0.65 -27.51 -4.66
N ASN A 318 1.27 -26.38 -4.38
CA ASN A 318 2.72 -26.22 -4.49
C ASN A 318 3.42 -27.09 -3.46
N SER A 319 4.50 -27.72 -3.85
CA SER A 319 5.39 -28.39 -2.91
C SER A 319 6.33 -27.38 -2.32
N VAL A 320 6.20 -27.13 -1.02
CA VAL A 320 6.96 -26.09 -0.28
C VAL A 320 7.83 -26.76 0.76
N TYR A 321 9.13 -26.46 0.72
CA TYR A 321 10.12 -27.00 1.65
C TYR A 321 10.90 -25.86 2.30
N ARG A 322 11.36 -26.12 3.52
CA ARG A 322 12.33 -25.26 4.21
C ARG A 322 13.74 -25.67 3.83
N LEU A 323 14.57 -24.71 3.45
CA LEU A 323 15.98 -24.95 3.26
C LEU A 323 16.71 -24.69 4.58
N THR A 324 17.20 -25.73 5.21
CA THR A 324 17.96 -25.66 6.47
C THR A 324 19.47 -25.78 6.25
N GLU A 325 19.88 -26.30 5.07
CA GLU A 325 21.28 -26.49 4.71
C GLU A 325 21.61 -25.79 3.38
N ARG A 326 22.89 -25.55 3.16
CA ARG A 326 23.38 -24.97 1.93
C ARG A 326 23.11 -25.93 0.76
N LEU A 327 22.46 -25.43 -0.28
CA LEU A 327 22.42 -26.13 -1.54
C LEU A 327 23.72 -25.87 -2.31
N GLU A 328 24.53 -26.91 -2.48
CA GLU A 328 25.72 -26.83 -3.35
C GLU A 328 25.34 -26.76 -4.81
N LYS A 329 24.17 -27.27 -5.15
CA LYS A 329 23.64 -27.36 -6.49
C LYS A 329 22.12 -27.23 -6.45
N LEU A 330 21.57 -26.44 -7.36
CA LEU A 330 20.11 -26.39 -7.53
C LEU A 330 19.62 -27.76 -8.00
N PRO A 331 18.48 -28.24 -7.48
CA PRO A 331 17.90 -29.50 -7.91
C PRO A 331 17.55 -29.45 -9.40
N ALA A 332 17.73 -30.57 -10.09
CA ALA A 332 17.27 -30.74 -11.47
C ALA A 332 15.75 -30.61 -11.51
N LEU A 333 15.24 -29.82 -12.44
CA LEU A 333 13.81 -29.63 -12.62
C LEU A 333 13.33 -30.48 -13.78
N PRO A 334 12.30 -31.31 -13.57
CA PRO A 334 11.58 -31.96 -14.66
C PRO A 334 10.98 -30.93 -15.62
N GLU A 335 10.73 -31.36 -16.87
CA GLU A 335 10.04 -30.54 -17.85
C GLU A 335 8.67 -30.07 -17.31
N GLY A 336 8.33 -28.80 -17.50
CA GLY A 336 7.09 -28.21 -17.03
C GLY A 336 7.07 -27.88 -15.53
N ARG A 337 8.20 -27.94 -14.83
CA ARG A 337 8.31 -27.53 -13.43
C ARG A 337 9.04 -26.18 -13.31
N ARG A 338 8.59 -25.36 -12.38
CA ARG A 338 9.20 -24.10 -12.01
C ARG A 338 9.69 -24.17 -10.57
N LEU A 339 10.88 -23.66 -10.34
CA LEU A 339 11.49 -23.53 -9.04
C LEU A 339 11.56 -22.07 -8.65
N ILE A 340 11.00 -21.72 -7.51
CA ILE A 340 11.10 -20.40 -6.90
C ILE A 340 11.73 -20.57 -5.53
N VAL A 341 12.71 -19.73 -5.21
CA VAL A 341 13.33 -19.65 -3.88
C VAL A 341 12.99 -18.31 -3.26
N LEU A 342 12.43 -18.35 -2.07
CA LEU A 342 12.16 -17.16 -1.28
C LEU A 342 13.20 -17.03 -0.16
N ASN A 343 13.55 -15.80 0.19
CA ASN A 343 14.33 -15.51 1.39
C ASN A 343 13.44 -15.52 2.65
N LYS A 344 14.05 -15.27 3.80
CA LYS A 344 13.34 -15.18 5.10
C LYS A 344 12.25 -14.09 5.13
N ASP A 345 12.37 -13.08 4.25
CA ASP A 345 11.43 -11.96 4.14
C ASP A 345 10.36 -12.22 3.06
N MET A 346 10.27 -13.45 2.53
CA MET A 346 9.35 -13.90 1.48
C MET A 346 9.57 -13.26 0.11
N GLU A 347 10.73 -12.64 -0.10
CA GLU A 347 11.09 -12.08 -1.40
C GLU A 347 11.64 -13.18 -2.31
N VAL A 348 11.28 -13.13 -3.59
CA VAL A 348 11.80 -14.05 -4.61
C VAL A 348 13.27 -13.76 -4.84
N VAL A 349 14.14 -14.71 -4.49
CA VAL A 349 15.61 -14.61 -4.69
C VAL A 349 16.10 -15.46 -5.85
N TYR A 350 15.29 -16.40 -6.31
CA TYR A 350 15.56 -17.18 -7.50
C TYR A 350 14.24 -17.63 -8.16
N ASP A 351 14.23 -17.61 -9.50
CA ASP A 351 13.14 -18.09 -10.32
C ASP A 351 13.72 -18.79 -11.57
N SER A 352 13.43 -20.06 -11.74
CA SER A 352 13.98 -20.88 -12.84
C SER A 352 13.50 -20.46 -14.22
N GLN A 353 12.36 -19.79 -14.33
CA GLN A 353 11.80 -19.31 -15.60
C GLN A 353 12.20 -17.87 -15.94
N ASN A 354 12.64 -17.12 -14.95
CA ASN A 354 13.09 -15.74 -15.16
C ASN A 354 14.47 -15.48 -14.52
N PRO A 355 15.53 -16.17 -14.96
CA PRO A 355 16.85 -16.01 -14.37
C PRO A 355 17.46 -14.62 -14.60
N LYS A 356 16.92 -13.82 -15.51
CA LYS A 356 17.41 -12.45 -15.82
C LYS A 356 16.83 -11.38 -14.92
N ALA A 357 15.60 -11.52 -14.43
CA ALA A 357 15.04 -10.58 -13.48
C ALA A 357 15.83 -10.56 -12.15
N ILE A 358 16.51 -11.67 -11.88
CA ILE A 358 17.38 -11.86 -10.71
C ILE A 358 18.82 -11.45 -11.00
N SER A 359 19.23 -11.24 -12.27
CA SER A 359 20.63 -10.96 -12.63
C SER A 359 21.12 -9.59 -12.17
N ALA A 360 20.28 -8.61 -11.96
CA ALA A 360 20.66 -7.36 -11.27
C ALA A 360 20.94 -7.59 -9.76
N LEU A 361 20.29 -8.58 -9.18
CA LEU A 361 20.57 -9.12 -7.85
C LEU A 361 21.65 -10.23 -7.90
N SER A 362 21.81 -10.95 -9.01
CA SER A 362 22.53 -12.22 -9.15
C SER A 362 24.03 -12.12 -9.01
N ASN A 363 24.67 -11.03 -9.39
CA ASN A 363 26.12 -10.88 -9.10
C ASN A 363 26.40 -10.70 -7.60
N LYS A 364 25.42 -10.24 -6.84
CA LYS A 364 25.44 -10.26 -5.37
C LYS A 364 24.87 -11.56 -4.78
N VAL A 365 23.92 -12.20 -5.44
CA VAL A 365 23.14 -13.35 -4.94
C VAL A 365 23.82 -14.68 -5.24
N TYR A 366 24.46 -14.88 -6.37
CA TYR A 366 25.28 -16.09 -6.57
C TYR A 366 26.47 -16.16 -5.61
N LYS A 367 27.08 -15.03 -5.26
CA LYS A 367 28.00 -14.96 -4.12
C LYS A 367 27.31 -15.09 -2.75
N LYS A 368 26.00 -14.80 -2.66
CA LYS A 368 25.20 -14.87 -1.43
C LYS A 368 24.31 -16.12 -1.30
N LEU A 369 24.04 -16.89 -2.34
CA LEU A 369 23.54 -18.27 -2.19
C LEU A 369 24.51 -19.13 -1.38
N SER A 370 25.80 -18.78 -1.39
CA SER A 370 26.77 -19.34 -0.45
C SER A 370 26.64 -18.81 0.99
N ILE A 371 25.79 -17.82 1.26
CA ILE A 371 25.65 -17.10 2.54
C ILE A 371 24.23 -17.22 3.12
N LEU A 372 23.26 -17.76 2.38
CA LEU A 372 21.89 -17.99 2.89
C LEU A 372 21.87 -19.20 3.84
N TYR A 373 22.58 -19.04 4.96
CA TYR A 373 22.45 -19.88 6.15
C TYR A 373 21.47 -19.22 7.10
N GLY A 374 20.48 -19.94 7.52
CA GLY A 374 19.61 -19.51 8.59
C GLY A 374 18.15 -19.86 8.32
N SER A 375 17.40 -20.10 9.37
CA SER A 375 15.97 -20.34 9.38
C SER A 375 15.22 -19.38 8.47
N GLY A 376 14.58 -19.89 7.41
CA GLY A 376 13.64 -19.11 6.60
C GLY A 376 13.97 -18.95 5.12
N VAL A 377 14.64 -19.90 4.49
CA VAL A 377 14.70 -19.98 3.01
C VAL A 377 13.75 -21.09 2.56
N PHE A 378 12.92 -20.81 1.57
CA PHE A 378 11.89 -21.71 1.08
C PHE A 378 12.12 -22.06 -0.38
N LEU A 379 11.87 -23.32 -0.70
CA LEU A 379 11.95 -23.87 -2.03
C LEU A 379 10.54 -24.24 -2.49
N PHE A 380 10.08 -23.62 -3.57
CA PHE A 380 8.79 -23.93 -4.20
C PHE A 380 9.02 -24.67 -5.50
N SER A 381 8.35 -25.79 -5.67
CA SER A 381 8.22 -26.46 -6.96
C SER A 381 6.78 -26.34 -7.43
N LEU A 382 6.57 -25.62 -8.52
CA LEU A 382 5.27 -25.38 -9.13
C LEU A 382 5.08 -26.29 -10.33
N TYR A 383 3.86 -26.74 -10.53
CA TYR A 383 3.48 -27.48 -11.73
C TYR A 383 2.87 -26.49 -12.74
N SER A 384 3.57 -26.24 -13.86
CA SER A 384 3.00 -25.53 -14.99
C SER A 384 2.01 -26.44 -15.72
N GLY A 385 0.80 -26.56 -15.19
CA GLY A 385 -0.29 -27.27 -15.83
C GLY A 385 -0.91 -26.36 -16.89
N PHE A 386 -0.84 -26.78 -18.14
CA PHE A 386 -1.61 -26.21 -19.23
C PHE A 386 -3.10 -26.17 -18.87
N TRP A 387 -3.67 -24.98 -18.93
CA TRP A 387 -5.09 -24.81 -19.18
C TRP A 387 -5.28 -24.98 -20.70
N ALA A 388 -5.80 -26.15 -21.10
CA ALA A 388 -6.36 -26.34 -22.42
C ALA A 388 -7.82 -25.91 -22.39
#